data_0ddfca49cb6d16ae575c1b58cc56a2a4
#
_entry.id   0ddfca49cb6d16ae575c1b58cc56a2a4
#
_cell.length_a   1.000
_cell.length_b   1.000
_cell.length_c   1.000
_cell.angle_alpha   90.00
_cell.angle_beta   90.00
_cell.angle_gamma   90.00
#
_symmetry.space_group_name_H-M   'P 1'
#
loop_
_entity.id
_entity.type
_entity.pdbx_description
1 polymer ?
#
loop_
_entity_poly.entity_id
_entity_poly.type
_entity_poly.pdbx_seq_one_letter_code
_entity_poly.pdbx_strand_id
1 'polypeptide(L)'
;PYIDFRWSKGVRTVRIDMPKSYDKNKPYKLIFGMQCMGGAGSIVQDEGYHGLKWIDKNETAIFVAPEGNGSQLPWGQDDYLLFDELLAYLEGNFCIDSSRVFSTGFSYGAMFSNGLSWNHQDVLRAVAVYETAERNIWLPQRKKMGIGWIGVLGLDDGMCTPEMGRNARDIILTLNSGGGKAKNERAEEAQRNAPHKC
;
A
#
# COMPACT_ATOMS: atom_id res chain seq x y z
N PRO A 1 -2.88 -17.92 -6.13
CA PRO A 1 -2.64 -18.74 -4.93
C PRO A 1 -2.76 -17.93 -3.64
N TYR A 2 -2.79 -18.60 -2.50
CA TYR A 2 -2.78 -17.97 -1.18
C TYR A 2 -1.94 -18.78 -0.19
N ILE A 3 -1.57 -18.12 0.92
CA ILE A 3 -0.94 -18.74 2.09
C ILE A 3 -1.72 -18.35 3.35
N ASP A 4 -1.67 -19.18 4.37
CA ASP A 4 -2.09 -18.83 5.72
C ASP A 4 -0.87 -18.34 6.49
N PHE A 5 -0.66 -17.04 6.43
CA PHE A 5 0.46 -16.37 7.06
C PHE A 5 0.27 -16.29 8.57
N ARG A 6 1.20 -16.88 9.31
CA ARG A 6 1.24 -16.81 10.77
C ARG A 6 2.05 -15.60 11.20
N TRP A 7 1.42 -14.71 11.93
CA TRP A 7 2.03 -13.52 12.49
C TRP A 7 1.84 -13.48 14.01
N SER A 8 2.42 -12.49 14.71
CA SER A 8 2.45 -12.45 16.18
C SER A 8 1.07 -12.42 16.85
N LYS A 9 0.00 -11.97 16.17
CA LYS A 9 -1.36 -11.90 16.70
C LYS A 9 -2.34 -12.91 16.07
N GLY A 10 -1.85 -13.91 15.32
CA GLY A 10 -2.71 -14.97 14.79
C GLY A 10 -2.32 -15.48 13.41
N VAL A 11 -3.31 -15.80 12.61
CA VAL A 11 -3.16 -16.25 11.23
C VAL A 11 -3.98 -15.35 10.32
N ARG A 12 -3.39 -14.98 9.18
CA ARG A 12 -4.06 -14.19 8.16
C ARG A 12 -3.90 -14.85 6.81
N THR A 13 -4.99 -15.08 6.09
CA THR A 13 -4.91 -15.53 4.70
C THR A 13 -4.37 -14.38 3.84
N VAL A 14 -3.40 -14.69 3.00
CA VAL A 14 -2.74 -13.71 2.13
C VAL A 14 -2.74 -14.24 0.71
N ARG A 15 -3.33 -13.52 -0.23
CA ARG A 15 -3.27 -13.81 -1.66
C ARG A 15 -1.95 -13.32 -2.22
N ILE A 16 -1.31 -14.13 -3.05
CA ILE A 16 -0.02 -13.80 -3.66
C ILE A 16 -0.07 -14.15 -5.13
N ASP A 17 0.20 -13.17 -5.99
CA ASP A 17 0.35 -13.38 -7.43
C ASP A 17 1.80 -13.15 -7.83
N MET A 18 2.41 -14.23 -8.25
CA MET A 18 3.77 -14.25 -8.75
C MET A 18 3.81 -14.06 -10.27
N PRO A 19 4.87 -13.46 -10.82
CA PRO A 19 5.18 -13.56 -12.24
C PRO A 19 5.18 -15.02 -12.70
N LYS A 20 4.69 -15.30 -13.91
CA LYS A 20 4.67 -16.68 -14.45
C LYS A 20 6.08 -17.26 -14.57
N SER A 21 7.05 -16.40 -14.94
CA SER A 21 8.46 -16.73 -15.08
C SER A 21 9.27 -16.14 -13.93
N TYR A 22 8.82 -16.37 -12.68
CA TYR A 22 9.56 -15.90 -11.52
C TYR A 22 10.99 -16.45 -11.49
N ASP A 23 11.95 -15.55 -11.37
CA ASP A 23 13.37 -15.85 -11.21
C ASP A 23 13.87 -15.34 -9.86
N LYS A 24 14.32 -16.24 -9.00
CA LYS A 24 14.85 -15.90 -7.68
C LYS A 24 16.09 -14.99 -7.69
N ASN A 25 16.73 -14.80 -8.84
CA ASN A 25 17.89 -13.94 -9.01
C ASN A 25 17.53 -12.56 -9.61
N LYS A 26 16.25 -12.32 -9.91
CA LYS A 26 15.76 -11.06 -10.47
C LYS A 26 14.93 -10.32 -9.43
N PRO A 27 15.29 -9.07 -9.06
CA PRO A 27 14.52 -8.30 -8.08
C PRO A 27 13.19 -7.80 -8.66
N TYR A 28 12.09 -8.04 -7.94
CA TYR A 28 10.73 -7.66 -8.30
C TYR A 28 10.22 -6.52 -7.43
N LYS A 29 9.36 -5.68 -8.00
CA LYS A 29 8.53 -4.76 -7.22
C LYS A 29 7.60 -5.57 -6.33
N LEU A 30 7.23 -5.03 -5.18
CA LEU A 30 6.20 -5.59 -4.31
C LEU A 30 5.02 -4.62 -4.22
N ILE A 31 3.82 -5.08 -4.51
CA ILE A 31 2.62 -4.26 -4.51
C ILE A 31 1.57 -4.90 -3.61
N PHE A 32 1.24 -4.22 -2.52
CA PHE A 32 0.16 -4.59 -1.62
C PHE A 32 -1.16 -4.00 -2.10
N GLY A 33 -2.21 -4.82 -2.18
CA GLY A 33 -3.58 -4.39 -2.46
C GLY A 33 -4.45 -4.57 -1.22
N MET A 34 -5.06 -3.49 -0.74
CA MET A 34 -5.87 -3.47 0.48
C MET A 34 -7.35 -3.42 0.14
N GLN A 35 -8.12 -4.39 0.68
CA GLN A 35 -9.56 -4.48 0.44
C GLN A 35 -10.34 -3.35 1.10
N CYS A 36 -11.48 -3.00 0.50
CA CYS A 36 -12.46 -2.09 1.09
C CYS A 36 -13.30 -2.79 2.18
N MET A 37 -14.12 -2.01 2.88
CA MET A 37 -15.17 -2.52 3.75
C MET A 37 -16.14 -3.37 2.93
N GLY A 38 -16.52 -4.54 3.44
CA GLY A 38 -17.36 -5.50 2.72
C GLY A 38 -16.63 -6.30 1.63
N GLY A 39 -15.34 -6.01 1.37
CA GLY A 39 -14.51 -6.71 0.41
C GLY A 39 -13.79 -7.93 0.97
N ALA A 40 -12.88 -8.47 0.16
CA ALA A 40 -12.00 -9.57 0.51
C ALA A 40 -10.69 -9.46 -0.30
N GLY A 41 -9.60 -10.04 0.19
CA GLY A 41 -8.35 -10.11 -0.56
C GLY A 41 -8.49 -10.87 -1.88
N SER A 42 -9.41 -11.84 -1.96
CA SER A 42 -9.74 -12.52 -3.22
C SER A 42 -10.34 -11.57 -4.25
N ILE A 43 -11.21 -10.64 -3.84
CA ILE A 43 -11.80 -9.63 -4.74
C ILE A 43 -10.68 -8.71 -5.26
N VAL A 44 -9.80 -8.24 -4.38
CA VAL A 44 -8.64 -7.41 -4.77
C VAL A 44 -7.75 -8.15 -5.79
N GLN A 45 -7.54 -9.45 -5.61
CA GLN A 45 -6.80 -10.29 -6.54
C GLN A 45 -7.50 -10.39 -7.89
N ASP A 46 -8.81 -10.65 -7.91
CA ASP A 46 -9.63 -10.83 -9.12
C ASP A 46 -9.74 -9.52 -9.92
N GLU A 47 -9.81 -8.38 -9.24
CA GLU A 47 -9.79 -7.04 -9.84
C GLU A 47 -8.38 -6.57 -10.28
N GLY A 48 -7.38 -7.44 -10.19
CA GLY A 48 -6.02 -7.15 -10.59
C GLY A 48 -5.36 -6.05 -9.75
N TYR A 49 -5.62 -6.05 -8.44
CA TYR A 49 -5.04 -5.08 -7.49
C TYR A 49 -5.34 -3.63 -7.91
N HIS A 50 -6.64 -3.36 -8.05
CA HIS A 50 -7.16 -2.07 -8.55
C HIS A 50 -6.61 -1.72 -9.95
N GLY A 51 -6.48 -2.73 -10.82
CA GLY A 51 -6.02 -2.61 -12.20
C GLY A 51 -4.50 -2.61 -12.40
N LEU A 52 -3.69 -2.49 -11.35
CA LEU A 52 -2.23 -2.38 -11.48
C LEU A 52 -1.58 -3.62 -12.08
N LYS A 53 -2.10 -4.81 -11.77
CA LYS A 53 -1.61 -6.07 -12.36
C LYS A 53 -1.87 -6.14 -13.87
N TRP A 54 -2.97 -5.57 -14.35
CA TRP A 54 -3.30 -5.61 -15.77
C TRP A 54 -2.41 -4.72 -16.64
N ILE A 55 -1.78 -3.70 -16.04
CA ILE A 55 -0.83 -2.84 -16.74
C ILE A 55 0.62 -3.33 -16.64
N ASP A 56 0.93 -4.24 -15.72
CA ASP A 56 2.27 -4.86 -15.59
C ASP A 56 2.50 -5.96 -16.64
N LYS A 57 2.49 -5.59 -17.90
CA LYS A 57 2.63 -6.53 -19.04
C LYS A 57 3.95 -7.30 -19.06
N ASN A 58 4.98 -6.78 -18.41
CA ASN A 58 6.31 -7.38 -18.35
C ASN A 58 6.54 -8.24 -17.11
N GLU A 59 5.50 -8.48 -16.33
CA GLU A 59 5.56 -9.30 -15.10
C GLU A 59 6.73 -8.90 -14.18
N THR A 60 6.79 -7.61 -13.83
CA THR A 60 7.88 -7.01 -13.06
C THR A 60 7.57 -6.88 -11.58
N ALA A 61 6.38 -7.29 -11.15
CA ALA A 61 5.92 -7.16 -9.77
C ALA A 61 5.37 -8.47 -9.20
N ILE A 62 5.54 -8.61 -7.90
CA ILE A 62 4.81 -9.55 -7.05
C ILE A 62 3.65 -8.77 -6.43
N PHE A 63 2.44 -9.31 -6.51
CA PHE A 63 1.25 -8.68 -5.97
C PHE A 63 0.75 -9.46 -4.75
N VAL A 64 0.36 -8.76 -3.70
CA VAL A 64 -0.04 -9.34 -2.41
C VAL A 64 -1.29 -8.68 -1.90
N ALA A 65 -2.32 -9.48 -1.56
CA ALA A 65 -3.53 -8.98 -0.93
C ALA A 65 -3.80 -9.78 0.36
N PRO A 66 -3.45 -9.24 1.53
CA PRO A 66 -3.84 -9.82 2.79
C PRO A 66 -5.35 -9.65 3.00
N GLU A 67 -6.01 -10.68 3.58
CA GLU A 67 -7.38 -10.51 4.05
C GLU A 67 -7.42 -9.53 5.21
N GLY A 68 -8.46 -8.72 5.27
CA GLY A 68 -8.70 -7.84 6.41
C GLY A 68 -9.16 -8.60 7.66
N ASN A 69 -9.24 -7.92 8.79
CA ASN A 69 -9.77 -8.47 10.03
C ASN A 69 -11.31 -8.40 10.04
N GLY A 70 -11.94 -9.25 9.23
CA GLY A 70 -13.38 -9.23 8.99
C GLY A 70 -13.81 -8.24 7.91
N SER A 71 -15.08 -8.28 7.54
CA SER A 71 -15.59 -7.52 6.40
C SER A 71 -16.00 -6.07 6.72
N GLN A 72 -16.40 -5.80 7.97
CA GLN A 72 -16.96 -4.50 8.35
C GLN A 72 -15.88 -3.44 8.60
N LEU A 73 -14.87 -3.78 9.39
CA LEU A 73 -13.73 -2.91 9.69
C LEU A 73 -12.44 -3.70 9.42
N PRO A 74 -12.08 -3.90 8.14
CA PRO A 74 -11.00 -4.82 7.77
C PRO A 74 -9.62 -4.39 8.26
N TRP A 75 -9.40 -3.13 8.54
CA TRP A 75 -8.10 -2.59 8.92
C TRP A 75 -8.16 -1.79 10.21
N GLY A 76 -7.22 -2.05 11.12
CA GLY A 76 -7.09 -1.38 12.39
C GLY A 76 -5.64 -1.17 12.82
N GLN A 77 -5.43 -0.80 14.08
CA GLN A 77 -4.11 -0.50 14.61
C GLN A 77 -3.13 -1.68 14.49
N ASP A 78 -3.59 -2.89 14.73
CA ASP A 78 -2.74 -4.08 14.71
C ASP A 78 -2.27 -4.46 13.31
N ASP A 79 -3.01 -4.05 12.27
CA ASP A 79 -2.67 -4.39 10.90
C ASP A 79 -1.42 -3.67 10.37
N TYR A 80 -0.96 -2.61 11.04
CA TYR A 80 0.37 -2.03 10.74
C TYR A 80 1.49 -2.99 11.11
N LEU A 81 1.37 -3.69 12.25
CA LEU A 81 2.31 -4.75 12.62
C LEU A 81 2.19 -5.96 11.67
N LEU A 82 0.96 -6.33 11.28
CA LEU A 82 0.77 -7.36 10.25
C LEU A 82 1.51 -6.99 8.95
N PHE A 83 1.41 -5.73 8.50
CA PHE A 83 2.13 -5.25 7.32
C PHE A 83 3.64 -5.43 7.47
N ASP A 84 4.22 -5.01 8.61
CA ASP A 84 5.65 -5.11 8.87
C ASP A 84 6.14 -6.58 8.86
N GLU A 85 5.44 -7.45 9.57
CA GLU A 85 5.81 -8.87 9.66
C GLU A 85 5.63 -9.59 8.29
N LEU A 86 4.57 -9.27 7.56
CA LEU A 86 4.33 -9.82 6.23
C LEU A 86 5.38 -9.32 5.22
N LEU A 87 5.74 -8.04 5.27
CA LEU A 87 6.81 -7.50 4.43
C LEU A 87 8.14 -8.21 4.70
N ALA A 88 8.52 -8.35 5.97
CA ALA A 88 9.74 -9.06 6.34
C ALA A 88 9.73 -10.53 5.87
N TYR A 89 8.60 -11.22 6.00
CA TYR A 89 8.44 -12.58 5.47
C TYR A 89 8.62 -12.66 3.96
N LEU A 90 7.99 -11.73 3.23
CA LEU A 90 8.07 -11.71 1.77
C LEU A 90 9.50 -11.40 1.29
N GLU A 91 10.18 -10.42 1.90
CA GLU A 91 11.58 -10.10 1.59
C GLU A 91 12.55 -11.24 1.95
N GLY A 92 12.22 -12.04 2.97
CA GLY A 92 13.02 -13.21 3.35
C GLY A 92 12.85 -14.42 2.44
N ASN A 93 11.76 -14.49 1.67
CA ASN A 93 11.41 -15.67 0.86
C ASN A 93 11.45 -15.41 -0.66
N PHE A 94 11.38 -14.15 -1.08
CA PHE A 94 11.36 -13.77 -2.50
C PHE A 94 12.41 -12.71 -2.79
N CYS A 95 12.90 -12.68 -4.04
CA CYS A 95 13.81 -11.64 -4.50
C CYS A 95 13.04 -10.35 -4.76
N ILE A 96 12.93 -9.51 -3.74
CA ILE A 96 12.20 -8.24 -3.77
C ILE A 96 13.20 -7.08 -3.81
N ASP A 97 12.91 -6.11 -4.65
CA ASP A 97 13.55 -4.81 -4.61
C ASP A 97 12.92 -3.97 -3.48
N SER A 98 13.56 -3.93 -2.32
CA SER A 98 13.07 -3.21 -1.15
C SER A 98 12.95 -1.69 -1.35
N SER A 99 13.54 -1.14 -2.42
CA SER A 99 13.34 0.26 -2.82
C SER A 99 12.06 0.48 -3.62
N ARG A 100 11.36 -0.60 -4.01
CA ARG A 100 10.16 -0.57 -4.86
C ARG A 100 9.00 -1.35 -4.25
N VAL A 101 8.67 -1.02 -2.99
CA VAL A 101 7.50 -1.51 -2.27
C VAL A 101 6.39 -0.46 -2.35
N PHE A 102 5.17 -0.88 -2.68
CA PHE A 102 4.02 -0.02 -2.90
C PHE A 102 2.78 -0.54 -2.17
N SER A 103 1.86 0.35 -1.81
CA SER A 103 0.55 -0.01 -1.30
C SER A 103 -0.55 0.69 -2.10
N THR A 104 -1.62 -0.03 -2.37
CA THR A 104 -2.82 0.49 -3.03
C THR A 104 -4.07 0.01 -2.32
N GLY A 105 -5.15 0.76 -2.44
CA GLY A 105 -6.43 0.37 -1.84
C GLY A 105 -7.59 1.20 -2.35
N PHE A 106 -8.80 0.68 -2.13
CA PHE A 106 -10.04 1.37 -2.40
C PHE A 106 -10.82 1.57 -1.08
N SER A 107 -11.45 2.75 -0.90
CA SER A 107 -12.29 3.09 0.24
C SER A 107 -11.56 2.83 1.58
N TYR A 108 -12.03 1.95 2.44
CA TYR A 108 -11.39 1.61 3.71
C TYR A 108 -9.96 1.07 3.55
N GLY A 109 -9.69 0.31 2.47
CA GLY A 109 -8.33 -0.12 2.10
C GLY A 109 -7.46 1.04 1.64
N ALA A 110 -8.04 2.05 0.99
CA ALA A 110 -7.34 3.29 0.65
C ALA A 110 -7.00 4.11 1.89
N MET A 111 -7.89 4.16 2.89
CA MET A 111 -7.61 4.81 4.19
C MET A 111 -6.44 4.13 4.91
N PHE A 112 -6.38 2.78 4.86
CA PHE A 112 -5.27 2.03 5.45
C PHE A 112 -3.95 2.27 4.69
N SER A 113 -3.96 2.19 3.35
CA SER A 113 -2.79 2.53 2.53
C SER A 113 -2.34 3.99 2.75
N ASN A 114 -3.29 4.92 2.93
CA ASN A 114 -2.98 6.29 3.31
C ASN A 114 -2.35 6.38 4.70
N GLY A 115 -2.82 5.59 5.67
CA GLY A 115 -2.22 5.48 7.00
C GLY A 115 -0.79 4.94 6.95
N LEU A 116 -0.51 3.92 6.13
CA LEU A 116 0.84 3.43 5.86
C LEU A 116 1.76 4.54 5.31
N SER A 117 1.23 5.44 4.48
CA SER A 117 2.00 6.58 3.97
C SER A 117 2.42 7.59 5.04
N TRP A 118 1.87 7.51 6.25
CA TRP A 118 2.18 8.40 7.36
C TRP A 118 3.39 7.96 8.20
N ASN A 119 3.67 6.66 8.26
CA ASN A 119 4.71 6.13 9.15
C ASN A 119 5.61 5.05 8.55
N HIS A 120 5.36 4.62 7.30
CA HIS A 120 6.15 3.61 6.58
C HIS A 120 6.90 4.18 5.36
N GLN A 121 7.21 5.50 5.37
CA GLN A 121 7.92 6.17 4.28
C GLN A 121 9.37 5.66 4.09
N ASP A 122 9.93 5.01 5.10
CA ASP A 122 11.24 4.36 5.08
C ASP A 122 11.24 3.03 4.32
N VAL A 123 10.08 2.40 4.13
CA VAL A 123 9.94 1.15 3.38
C VAL A 123 9.07 1.28 2.13
N LEU A 124 8.05 2.14 2.16
CA LEU A 124 7.18 2.37 1.01
C LEU A 124 7.74 3.44 0.07
N ARG A 125 7.83 3.10 -1.22
CA ARG A 125 8.16 4.05 -2.28
C ARG A 125 7.03 5.01 -2.58
N ALA A 126 5.81 4.48 -2.66
CA ALA A 126 4.61 5.25 -2.95
C ALA A 126 3.33 4.49 -2.56
N VAL A 127 2.24 5.24 -2.47
CA VAL A 127 0.89 4.69 -2.33
C VAL A 127 -0.03 5.23 -3.42
N ALA A 128 -1.00 4.38 -3.84
CA ALA A 128 -2.11 4.78 -4.71
C ALA A 128 -3.43 4.52 -3.98
N VAL A 129 -4.21 5.57 -3.75
CA VAL A 129 -5.42 5.52 -2.93
C VAL A 129 -6.63 5.99 -3.74
N TYR A 130 -7.65 5.13 -3.79
CA TYR A 130 -8.89 5.39 -4.52
C TYR A 130 -10.01 5.60 -3.51
N GLU A 131 -10.70 6.73 -3.57
CA GLU A 131 -11.78 7.12 -2.63
C GLU A 131 -11.31 7.05 -1.18
N THR A 132 -10.22 7.76 -0.84
CA THR A 132 -9.66 7.78 0.51
C THR A 132 -10.26 8.90 1.36
N ALA A 133 -10.08 8.75 2.68
CA ALA A 133 -10.34 9.79 3.66
C ALA A 133 -9.18 9.90 4.65
N GLU A 134 -9.03 11.07 5.27
CA GLU A 134 -8.05 11.35 6.33
C GLU A 134 -8.51 10.91 7.72
N ARG A 135 -9.66 10.28 7.82
CA ARG A 135 -10.36 9.89 9.06
C ARG A 135 -11.11 8.57 8.87
N ASN A 136 -11.91 8.15 9.86
CA ASN A 136 -12.72 6.93 9.89
C ASN A 136 -11.93 5.63 10.00
N ILE A 137 -10.62 5.72 10.27
CA ILE A 137 -9.73 4.61 10.55
C ILE A 137 -8.73 5.02 11.63
N TRP A 138 -8.19 4.08 12.39
CA TRP A 138 -7.06 4.38 13.25
C TRP A 138 -5.84 4.78 12.38
N LEU A 139 -5.25 5.94 12.68
CA LEU A 139 -4.10 6.47 11.95
C LEU A 139 -2.88 6.57 12.86
N PRO A 140 -1.69 6.18 12.39
CA PRO A 140 -0.46 6.27 13.16
C PRO A 140 0.04 7.70 13.27
N GLN A 141 1.00 7.92 14.18
CA GLN A 141 1.70 9.19 14.22
C GLN A 141 2.53 9.37 12.93
N ARG A 142 2.45 10.55 12.33
CA ARG A 142 3.16 10.86 11.08
C ARG A 142 4.66 11.04 11.32
N LYS A 143 5.47 10.34 10.52
CA LYS A 143 6.90 10.68 10.37
C LYS A 143 7.05 11.91 9.47
N LYS A 144 8.09 12.70 9.71
CA LYS A 144 8.41 13.89 8.88
C LYS A 144 9.26 13.48 7.66
N MET A 145 8.69 12.64 6.81
CA MET A 145 9.34 12.14 5.59
C MET A 145 8.36 12.26 4.42
N GLY A 146 8.90 12.58 3.26
CA GLY A 146 8.12 12.60 2.02
C GLY A 146 7.88 11.20 1.46
N ILE A 147 6.81 11.05 0.68
CA ILE A 147 6.44 9.80 -0.01
C ILE A 147 5.73 10.10 -1.32
N GLY A 148 5.91 9.24 -2.33
CA GLY A 148 5.08 9.28 -3.53
C GLY A 148 3.62 8.95 -3.19
N TRP A 149 2.67 9.76 -3.70
CA TRP A 149 1.26 9.59 -3.38
C TRP A 149 0.38 9.96 -4.58
N ILE A 150 -0.54 9.07 -4.94
CA ILE A 150 -1.57 9.32 -5.94
C ILE A 150 -2.91 9.10 -5.26
N GLY A 151 -3.80 10.10 -5.32
CA GLY A 151 -5.19 10.01 -4.90
C GLY A 151 -6.13 10.17 -6.09
N VAL A 152 -7.11 9.28 -6.17
CA VAL A 152 -8.24 9.35 -7.11
C VAL A 152 -9.50 9.45 -6.28
N LEU A 153 -10.42 10.35 -6.66
CA LEU A 153 -11.70 10.54 -5.98
C LEU A 153 -12.83 10.82 -6.97
N GLY A 154 -14.00 10.28 -6.69
CA GLY A 154 -15.24 10.59 -7.38
C GLY A 154 -15.80 11.92 -6.88
N LEU A 155 -16.22 12.79 -7.81
CA LEU A 155 -16.74 14.11 -7.44
C LEU A 155 -18.13 14.04 -6.76
N ASP A 156 -18.83 12.94 -6.98
CA ASP A 156 -20.17 12.69 -6.44
C ASP A 156 -20.18 11.60 -5.34
N ASP A 157 -19.01 11.20 -4.82
CA ASP A 157 -18.95 10.23 -3.73
C ASP A 157 -19.48 10.86 -2.43
N GLY A 158 -20.58 10.28 -1.92
CA GLY A 158 -21.22 10.72 -0.68
C GLY A 158 -20.64 10.09 0.58
N MET A 159 -19.76 9.08 0.47
CA MET A 159 -19.12 8.38 1.60
C MET A 159 -17.69 8.87 1.84
N CYS A 160 -16.81 8.70 0.85
CA CYS A 160 -15.49 9.30 0.83
C CYS A 160 -15.54 10.60 0.02
N THR A 161 -16.05 11.66 0.66
CA THR A 161 -16.35 12.89 -0.07
C THR A 161 -15.11 13.51 -0.71
N PRO A 162 -15.26 14.27 -1.80
CA PRO A 162 -14.15 14.99 -2.42
C PRO A 162 -13.36 15.88 -1.44
N GLU A 163 -13.99 16.36 -0.39
CA GLU A 163 -13.33 17.14 0.67
C GLU A 163 -12.37 16.25 1.46
N MET A 164 -12.80 15.05 1.88
CA MET A 164 -11.95 14.07 2.60
C MET A 164 -10.72 13.70 1.78
N GLY A 165 -10.90 13.41 0.48
CA GLY A 165 -9.79 13.11 -0.42
C GLY A 165 -8.82 14.28 -0.58
N ARG A 166 -9.32 15.52 -0.69
CA ARG A 166 -8.48 16.72 -0.73
C ARG A 166 -7.72 16.94 0.58
N ASN A 167 -8.36 16.72 1.73
CA ASN A 167 -7.71 16.83 3.03
C ASN A 167 -6.57 15.81 3.17
N ALA A 168 -6.79 14.56 2.77
CA ALA A 168 -5.74 13.54 2.74
C ALA A 168 -4.55 13.97 1.85
N ARG A 169 -4.83 14.48 0.65
CA ARG A 169 -3.81 15.06 -0.26
C ARG A 169 -3.03 16.19 0.40
N ASP A 170 -3.70 17.14 1.00
CA ASP A 170 -3.07 18.35 1.56
C ASP A 170 -2.17 18.02 2.75
N ILE A 171 -2.51 16.98 3.52
CA ILE A 171 -1.64 16.41 4.56
C ILE A 171 -0.33 15.90 3.94
N ILE A 172 -0.42 15.11 2.87
CA ILE A 172 0.76 14.55 2.19
C ILE A 172 1.59 15.65 1.51
N LEU A 173 0.96 16.63 0.90
CA LEU A 173 1.68 17.78 0.31
C LEU A 173 2.46 18.54 1.39
N THR A 174 1.88 18.72 2.58
CA THR A 174 2.56 19.35 3.72
C THR A 174 3.76 18.51 4.19
N LEU A 175 3.62 17.18 4.25
CA LEU A 175 4.73 16.29 4.60
C LEU A 175 5.85 16.35 3.56
N ASN A 176 5.51 16.30 2.27
CA ASN A 176 6.46 16.30 1.17
C ASN A 176 7.20 17.64 1.02
N SER A 177 6.61 18.76 1.49
CA SER A 177 7.24 20.08 1.48
C SER A 177 8.06 20.42 2.72
N GLY A 178 8.26 19.45 3.62
CA GLY A 178 8.96 19.67 4.89
C GLY A 178 8.25 20.68 5.81
N GLY A 179 6.92 20.84 5.65
CA GLY A 179 6.08 21.81 6.40
C GLY A 179 6.01 23.21 5.77
N GLY A 180 6.64 23.43 4.61
CA GLY A 180 6.50 24.64 3.79
C GLY A 180 5.33 24.51 2.78
N LYS A 181 4.99 25.60 2.09
CA LYS A 181 4.01 25.53 0.98
C LYS A 181 4.56 24.63 -0.13
N ALA A 182 3.79 23.61 -0.48
CA ALA A 182 4.15 22.63 -1.50
C ALA A 182 4.47 23.33 -2.83
N LYS A 183 5.70 23.17 -3.30
CA LYS A 183 6.03 23.36 -4.71
C LYS A 183 5.86 22.00 -5.39
N ASN A 184 5.15 21.97 -6.52
CA ASN A 184 4.98 20.80 -7.39
C ASN A 184 6.32 20.43 -8.07
N GLU A 185 7.33 20.06 -7.30
CA GLU A 185 8.61 19.58 -7.83
C GLU A 185 8.83 18.13 -7.40
N ARG A 186 9.11 17.29 -8.39
CA ARG A 186 9.37 15.85 -8.24
C ARG A 186 10.53 15.60 -7.28
N ALA A 187 10.27 14.91 -6.19
CA ALA A 187 11.33 14.35 -5.35
C ALA A 187 11.91 13.09 -6.04
N GLU A 188 12.90 13.26 -6.91
CA GLU A 188 13.48 12.15 -7.70
C GLU A 188 14.73 11.50 -7.10
N GLU A 189 15.27 11.94 -5.94
CA GLU A 189 16.66 11.61 -5.64
C GLU A 189 16.96 10.78 -4.38
N ALA A 190 16.03 10.56 -3.48
CA ALA A 190 16.36 10.02 -2.14
C ALA A 190 16.42 8.49 -2.02
N GLN A 191 16.04 7.70 -3.01
CA GLN A 191 15.92 6.24 -2.87
C GLN A 191 16.70 5.39 -3.89
N ARG A 192 17.68 5.93 -4.60
CA ARG A 192 18.41 5.16 -5.64
C ARG A 192 19.47 4.18 -5.11
N ASN A 193 19.76 4.14 -3.83
CA ASN A 193 20.91 3.41 -3.29
C ASN A 193 20.58 2.37 -2.21
N ALA A 194 19.36 1.88 -2.12
CA ALA A 194 19.08 0.75 -1.24
C ALA A 194 19.63 -0.56 -1.86
N PRO A 195 20.41 -1.36 -1.12
CA PRO A 195 20.94 -2.61 -1.65
C PRO A 195 19.79 -3.61 -1.90
N HIS A 196 19.79 -4.22 -3.07
CA HIS A 196 18.89 -5.34 -3.37
C HIS A 196 19.30 -6.54 -2.50
N LYS A 197 18.36 -7.05 -1.72
CA LYS A 197 18.52 -8.31 -0.97
C LYS A 197 17.89 -9.42 -1.81
N CYS A 198 18.72 -10.16 -2.51
CA CYS A 198 18.35 -11.43 -3.14
C CYS A 198 19.24 -12.55 -2.61
#